data_2932c21dcb09e126bd0c11b2aa4df2ec
#
_entry.id   2932c21dcb09e126bd0c11b2aa4df2ec
#
_cell.length_a   1.000
_cell.length_b   1.000
_cell.length_c   1.000
_cell.angle_alpha   90.00
_cell.angle_beta   90.00
_cell.angle_gamma   90.00
#
_symmetry.space_group_name_H-M   'P 1'
#
loop_
_entity.id
_entity.type
_entity.pdbx_description
1 polymer ?
#
loop_
_entity_poly.entity_id
_entity_poly.type
_entity_poly.pdbx_seq_one_letter_code
_entity_poly.pdbx_strand_id
1 'polypeptide(L)'
;MKEFITLDIDKEPYIKVLSNDRVINLTGQSGSGKSTYAKENFNSDEYLIIDTDDIFSIKRFLLSKGINKELGNYFREKYDVLPNLSDDFDLIYLDILDYCKDIDKTIVIDCAQFHCCKDISILKGKIVIIRTCIDTCYNRCIERFKTLGSYTFDELEKYKEKKKKIYTWYHQTNKFIEEIDKL
;
A
#
# COMPACT_ATOMS: atom_id res chain seq x y z
N MET A 1 28.60 -12.25 8.53
CA MET A 1 27.98 -10.97 8.13
C MET A 1 27.15 -11.28 6.90
N LYS A 2 25.83 -11.38 7.05
CA LYS A 2 24.94 -11.52 5.89
C LYS A 2 24.92 -10.16 5.20
N GLU A 3 25.37 -10.13 3.96
CA GLU A 3 25.26 -8.96 3.09
C GLU A 3 23.79 -8.54 3.06
N PHE A 4 23.52 -7.37 3.62
CA PHE A 4 22.28 -6.68 3.38
C PHE A 4 22.28 -6.32 1.90
N ILE A 5 21.41 -6.95 1.14
CA ILE A 5 21.13 -6.53 -0.23
C ILE A 5 20.63 -5.09 -0.12
N THR A 6 21.53 -4.15 -0.33
CA THR A 6 21.18 -2.74 -0.55
C THR A 6 20.33 -2.72 -1.81
N LEU A 7 19.04 -2.59 -1.64
CA LEU A 7 18.15 -2.26 -2.77
C LEU A 7 18.60 -0.90 -3.28
N ASP A 8 19.34 -0.92 -4.37
CA ASP A 8 19.87 0.26 -5.03
C ASP A 8 18.73 1.20 -5.44
N ILE A 9 18.96 2.39 -5.09
CA ILE A 9 18.22 3.62 -5.20
C ILE A 9 17.75 3.83 -6.64
N ASP A 10 16.54 4.38 -6.78
CA ASP A 10 15.96 4.88 -8.03
C ASP A 10 15.82 3.85 -9.18
N LYS A 11 15.58 2.59 -8.81
CA LYS A 11 15.18 1.58 -9.80
C LYS A 11 13.73 1.79 -10.21
N GLU A 12 13.47 1.51 -11.48
CA GLU A 12 12.12 1.40 -12.01
C GLU A 12 11.24 0.54 -11.09
N PRO A 13 9.93 0.81 -11.02
CA PRO A 13 9.01 -0.02 -10.25
C PRO A 13 9.14 -1.49 -10.66
N TYR A 14 9.10 -2.39 -9.67
CA TYR A 14 8.93 -3.79 -9.97
C TYR A 14 7.51 -4.01 -10.49
N ILE A 15 7.38 -4.64 -11.65
CA ILE A 15 6.08 -4.93 -12.27
C ILE A 15 6.01 -6.41 -12.63
N LYS A 16 4.96 -7.10 -12.17
CA LYS A 16 4.64 -8.48 -12.54
C LYS A 16 3.18 -8.58 -12.97
N VAL A 17 2.92 -9.15 -14.13
CA VAL A 17 1.57 -9.48 -14.60
C VAL A 17 1.21 -10.87 -14.09
N LEU A 18 0.11 -10.98 -13.36
CA LEU A 18 -0.41 -12.23 -12.79
C LEU A 18 -1.57 -12.78 -13.61
N SER A 19 -2.43 -11.89 -14.13
CA SER A 19 -3.58 -12.26 -14.96
C SER A 19 -3.98 -11.10 -15.88
N ASN A 20 -4.94 -11.35 -16.76
CA ASN A 20 -5.48 -10.32 -17.67
C ASN A 20 -6.59 -9.46 -17.03
N ASP A 21 -6.86 -9.63 -15.74
CA ASP A 21 -7.85 -8.82 -15.04
C ASP A 21 -7.46 -7.34 -15.02
N ARG A 22 -8.46 -6.47 -15.07
CA ARG A 22 -8.29 -5.00 -15.01
C ARG A 22 -8.05 -4.53 -13.57
N VAL A 23 -7.02 -5.09 -12.94
CA VAL A 23 -6.62 -4.79 -11.56
C VAL A 23 -5.14 -4.42 -11.51
N ILE A 24 -4.82 -3.38 -10.78
CA ILE A 24 -3.44 -2.93 -10.50
C ILE A 24 -3.25 -2.88 -9.00
N ASN A 25 -2.38 -3.74 -8.50
CA ASN A 25 -2.01 -3.82 -7.09
C ASN A 25 -0.79 -2.93 -6.87
N LEU A 26 -1.02 -1.69 -6.44
CA LEU A 26 0.04 -0.70 -6.25
C LEU A 26 0.49 -0.70 -4.79
N THR A 27 1.76 -1.02 -4.56
CA THR A 27 2.34 -1.00 -3.22
C THR A 27 3.66 -0.24 -3.15
N GLY A 28 4.01 0.18 -1.98
CA GLY A 28 5.22 0.92 -1.67
C GLY A 28 5.19 1.42 -0.24
N GLN A 29 6.36 1.58 0.36
CA GLN A 29 6.49 2.06 1.73
C GLN A 29 6.07 3.53 1.85
N SER A 30 5.69 3.95 3.05
CA SER A 30 5.48 5.35 3.36
C SER A 30 6.71 6.18 2.96
N GLY A 31 6.51 7.24 2.20
CA GLY A 31 7.62 8.04 1.65
C GLY A 31 8.23 7.52 0.34
N SER A 32 7.79 6.37 -0.20
CA SER A 32 8.32 5.82 -1.44
C SER A 32 7.96 6.63 -2.71
N GLY A 33 6.95 7.49 -2.65
CA GLY A 33 6.42 8.19 -3.83
C GLY A 33 5.25 7.46 -4.50
N LYS A 34 4.70 6.43 -3.87
CA LYS A 34 3.57 5.64 -4.38
C LYS A 34 2.39 6.51 -4.84
N SER A 35 1.94 7.46 -4.02
CA SER A 35 0.83 8.36 -4.38
C SER A 35 1.16 9.31 -5.53
N THR A 36 2.43 9.70 -5.68
CA THR A 36 2.90 10.48 -6.85
C THR A 36 2.83 9.62 -8.09
N TYR A 37 3.35 8.40 -8.02
CA TYR A 37 3.28 7.43 -9.13
C TYR A 37 1.82 7.17 -9.55
N ALA A 38 0.92 6.99 -8.58
CA ALA A 38 -0.50 6.78 -8.88
C ALA A 38 -1.11 7.96 -9.64
N LYS A 39 -0.83 9.19 -9.21
CA LYS A 39 -1.33 10.41 -9.86
C LYS A 39 -0.77 10.60 -11.28
N GLU A 40 0.47 10.23 -11.50
CA GLU A 40 1.12 10.38 -12.82
C GLU A 40 0.66 9.32 -13.83
N ASN A 41 0.37 8.10 -13.37
CA ASN A 41 0.10 6.96 -14.24
C ASN A 41 -1.38 6.56 -14.33
N PHE A 42 -2.22 6.94 -13.35
CA PHE A 42 -3.62 6.50 -13.23
C PHE A 42 -4.59 7.67 -13.04
N ASN A 43 -4.38 8.78 -13.74
CA ASN A 43 -5.15 10.03 -13.57
C ASN A 43 -6.31 10.19 -14.58
N SER A 44 -6.56 9.20 -15.43
CA SER A 44 -7.66 9.24 -16.41
C SER A 44 -8.94 8.57 -15.87
N ASP A 45 -10.05 8.81 -16.56
CA ASP A 45 -11.35 8.22 -16.23
C ASP A 45 -11.40 6.69 -16.42
N GLU A 46 -10.37 6.10 -17.03
CA GLU A 46 -10.22 4.65 -17.19
C GLU A 46 -9.84 3.93 -15.89
N TYR A 47 -9.36 4.67 -14.91
CA TYR A 47 -8.89 4.14 -13.63
C TYR A 47 -9.78 4.55 -12.47
N LEU A 48 -9.91 3.66 -11.49
CA LEU A 48 -10.52 3.93 -10.20
C LEU A 48 -9.51 3.60 -9.10
N ILE A 49 -9.03 4.62 -8.40
CA ILE A 49 -8.04 4.46 -7.35
C ILE A 49 -8.73 4.23 -6.01
N ILE A 50 -8.42 3.11 -5.39
CA ILE A 50 -8.85 2.71 -4.05
C ILE A 50 -7.65 2.82 -3.12
N ASP A 51 -7.66 3.83 -2.25
CA ASP A 51 -6.64 4.03 -1.22
C ASP A 51 -7.10 3.39 0.09
N THR A 52 -6.45 2.29 0.48
CA THR A 52 -6.82 1.55 1.69
C THR A 52 -6.65 2.37 2.97
N ASP A 53 -5.73 3.32 3.01
CA ASP A 53 -5.60 4.22 4.15
C ASP A 53 -6.84 5.14 4.30
N ASP A 54 -7.46 5.55 3.20
CA ASP A 54 -8.69 6.35 3.23
C ASP A 54 -9.90 5.54 3.72
N ILE A 55 -9.84 4.22 3.61
CA ILE A 55 -10.91 3.29 4.04
C ILE A 55 -10.75 2.94 5.52
N PHE A 56 -9.54 2.54 5.94
CA PHE A 56 -9.30 1.91 7.24
C PHE A 56 -8.75 2.86 8.31
N SER A 57 -8.08 3.96 7.95
CA SER A 57 -7.65 4.98 8.92
C SER A 57 -8.82 5.90 9.29
N ILE A 58 -9.19 5.95 10.56
CA ILE A 58 -10.31 6.79 11.03
C ILE A 58 -10.14 8.25 10.58
N LYS A 59 -8.94 8.82 10.75
CA LYS A 59 -8.67 10.22 10.40
C LYS A 59 -8.84 10.47 8.90
N ARG A 60 -8.34 9.58 8.06
CA ARG A 60 -8.42 9.71 6.60
C ARG A 60 -9.84 9.41 6.10
N PHE A 61 -10.50 8.41 6.66
CA PHE A 61 -11.88 8.07 6.33
C PHE A 61 -12.85 9.24 6.53
N LEU A 62 -12.69 10.03 7.60
CA LEU A 62 -13.53 11.20 7.85
C LEU A 62 -13.42 12.26 6.73
N LEU A 63 -12.27 12.34 6.08
CA LEU A 63 -11.97 13.28 4.99
C LEU A 63 -12.14 12.66 3.60
N SER A 64 -12.29 11.34 3.50
CA SER A 64 -12.38 10.61 2.24
C SER A 64 -13.69 10.94 1.50
N LYS A 65 -13.66 10.78 0.17
CA LYS A 65 -14.77 11.06 -0.74
C LYS A 65 -14.89 9.96 -1.79
N GLY A 66 -16.00 9.97 -2.54
CA GLY A 66 -16.24 9.03 -3.63
C GLY A 66 -16.10 7.58 -3.21
N ILE A 67 -15.51 6.76 -4.06
CA ILE A 67 -15.40 5.31 -3.86
C ILE A 67 -14.73 4.91 -2.53
N ASN A 68 -13.73 5.66 -2.07
CA ASN A 68 -13.06 5.36 -0.80
C ASN A 68 -14.00 5.56 0.40
N LYS A 69 -14.86 6.59 0.33
CA LYS A 69 -15.89 6.82 1.34
C LYS A 69 -16.96 5.74 1.31
N GLU A 70 -17.41 5.37 0.12
CA GLU A 70 -18.44 4.34 -0.09
C GLU A 70 -17.95 2.97 0.40
N LEU A 71 -16.73 2.56 0.02
CA LEU A 71 -16.10 1.35 0.52
C LEU A 71 -15.88 1.40 2.03
N GLY A 72 -15.45 2.54 2.56
CA GLY A 72 -15.28 2.71 4.00
C GLY A 72 -16.60 2.53 4.78
N ASN A 73 -17.72 3.00 4.25
CA ASN A 73 -19.05 2.74 4.81
C ASN A 73 -19.42 1.26 4.68
N TYR A 74 -19.23 0.67 3.48
CA TYR A 74 -19.50 -0.74 3.24
C TYR A 74 -18.78 -1.66 4.25
N PHE A 75 -17.50 -1.45 4.52
CA PHE A 75 -16.77 -2.25 5.52
C PHE A 75 -17.33 -2.05 6.93
N ARG A 76 -17.74 -0.83 7.31
CA ARG A 76 -18.31 -0.53 8.62
C ARG A 76 -19.72 -1.09 8.82
N GLU A 77 -20.48 -1.22 7.75
CA GLU A 77 -21.80 -1.86 7.78
C GLU A 77 -21.72 -3.38 7.75
N LYS A 78 -20.72 -3.93 7.03
CA LYS A 78 -20.55 -5.38 6.87
C LYS A 78 -19.96 -6.04 8.10
N TYR A 79 -19.08 -5.35 8.84
CA TYR A 79 -18.31 -5.90 9.94
C TYR A 79 -18.55 -5.15 11.23
N ASP A 80 -18.87 -5.87 12.31
CA ASP A 80 -19.01 -5.30 13.67
C ASP A 80 -17.68 -4.68 14.15
N VAL A 81 -16.57 -5.30 13.80
CA VAL A 81 -15.21 -4.80 14.01
C VAL A 81 -14.52 -4.73 12.67
N LEU A 82 -13.95 -3.57 12.33
CA LEU A 82 -13.22 -3.40 11.07
C LEU A 82 -12.06 -4.39 10.97
N PRO A 83 -11.94 -5.12 9.85
CA PRO A 83 -10.83 -6.02 9.64
C PRO A 83 -9.50 -5.25 9.59
N ASN A 84 -8.42 -5.91 10.02
CA ASN A 84 -7.08 -5.36 10.07
C ASN A 84 -6.35 -5.60 8.75
N LEU A 85 -5.80 -4.55 8.13
CA LEU A 85 -5.08 -4.66 6.85
C LEU A 85 -3.91 -5.66 6.85
N SER A 86 -3.29 -5.92 8.00
CA SER A 86 -2.17 -6.87 8.07
C SER A 86 -2.62 -8.30 8.32
N ASP A 87 -3.63 -8.48 9.18
CA ASP A 87 -4.07 -9.82 9.60
C ASP A 87 -5.13 -10.41 8.67
N ASP A 88 -6.00 -9.54 8.11
CA ASP A 88 -7.17 -9.89 7.31
C ASP A 88 -7.03 -9.45 5.84
N PHE A 89 -5.79 -9.29 5.35
CA PHE A 89 -5.53 -8.74 4.02
C PHE A 89 -6.30 -9.47 2.91
N ASP A 90 -6.27 -10.79 2.90
CA ASP A 90 -6.91 -11.61 1.86
C ASP A 90 -8.43 -11.37 1.81
N LEU A 91 -9.07 -11.30 2.98
CA LEU A 91 -10.50 -10.99 3.11
C LEU A 91 -10.82 -9.59 2.56
N ILE A 92 -10.05 -8.60 2.97
CA ILE A 92 -10.21 -7.19 2.54
C ILE A 92 -10.04 -7.09 1.02
N TYR A 93 -9.02 -7.73 0.49
CA TYR A 93 -8.73 -7.71 -0.94
C TYR A 93 -9.87 -8.28 -1.78
N LEU A 94 -10.38 -9.46 -1.39
CA LEU A 94 -11.51 -10.10 -2.06
C LEU A 94 -12.79 -9.27 -1.96
N ASP A 95 -13.05 -8.65 -0.82
CA ASP A 95 -14.21 -7.77 -0.62
C ASP A 95 -14.14 -6.51 -1.50
N ILE A 96 -12.96 -5.92 -1.66
CA ILE A 96 -12.76 -4.78 -2.57
C ILE A 96 -13.05 -5.21 -4.01
N LEU A 97 -12.54 -6.36 -4.43
CA LEU A 97 -12.77 -6.86 -5.79
C LEU A 97 -14.26 -7.19 -6.03
N ASP A 98 -14.95 -7.81 -5.07
CA ASP A 98 -16.38 -8.11 -5.18
C ASP A 98 -17.21 -6.83 -5.23
N TYR A 99 -16.90 -5.84 -4.41
CA TYR A 99 -17.56 -4.53 -4.44
C TYR A 99 -17.41 -3.84 -5.79
N CYS A 100 -16.25 -3.98 -6.42
CA CYS A 100 -15.91 -3.29 -7.67
C CYS A 100 -16.21 -4.09 -8.94
N LYS A 101 -16.75 -5.31 -8.85
CA LYS A 101 -16.89 -6.25 -9.98
C LYS A 101 -17.71 -5.72 -11.17
N ASP A 102 -18.70 -4.87 -10.90
CA ASP A 102 -19.58 -4.28 -11.92
C ASP A 102 -19.10 -2.89 -12.40
N ILE A 103 -17.94 -2.43 -11.92
CA ILE A 103 -17.38 -1.13 -12.31
C ILE A 103 -16.54 -1.31 -13.58
N ASP A 104 -16.96 -0.64 -14.66
CA ASP A 104 -16.24 -0.69 -15.95
C ASP A 104 -15.02 0.25 -15.98
N LYS A 105 -14.08 0.02 -15.04
CA LYS A 105 -12.80 0.72 -14.94
C LYS A 105 -11.69 -0.25 -14.53
N THR A 106 -10.45 0.12 -14.76
CA THR A 106 -9.31 -0.56 -14.16
C THR A 106 -9.20 -0.16 -12.70
N ILE A 107 -9.30 -1.13 -11.80
CA ILE A 107 -9.24 -0.90 -10.35
C ILE A 107 -7.78 -0.82 -9.92
N VAL A 108 -7.38 0.30 -9.33
CA VAL A 108 -6.04 0.48 -8.76
C VAL A 108 -6.15 0.42 -7.25
N ILE A 109 -5.65 -0.65 -6.63
CA ILE A 109 -5.65 -0.82 -5.17
C ILE A 109 -4.32 -0.30 -4.63
N ASP A 110 -4.35 0.87 -4.01
CA ASP A 110 -3.22 1.51 -3.35
C ASP A 110 -3.16 1.03 -1.89
N CYS A 111 -2.23 0.10 -1.61
CA CYS A 111 -2.07 -0.50 -0.30
C CYS A 111 -0.59 -0.82 -0.02
N ALA A 112 -0.11 -0.49 1.17
CA ALA A 112 1.26 -0.82 1.58
C ALA A 112 1.41 -2.29 2.06
N GLN A 113 0.30 -2.99 2.33
CA GLN A 113 0.28 -4.29 3.01
C GLN A 113 0.18 -5.50 2.08
N PHE A 114 0.46 -5.38 0.77
CA PHE A 114 0.41 -6.54 -0.14
C PHE A 114 1.31 -7.71 0.31
N HIS A 115 2.41 -7.41 1.00
CA HIS A 115 3.28 -8.42 1.60
C HIS A 115 2.61 -9.22 2.74
N CYS A 116 1.42 -8.82 3.19
CA CYS A 116 0.62 -9.55 4.18
C CYS A 116 -0.34 -10.56 3.55
N CYS A 117 -0.42 -10.61 2.21
CA CYS A 117 -1.21 -11.61 1.48
C CYS A 117 -0.72 -13.01 1.83
N LYS A 118 -1.62 -13.85 2.34
CA LYS A 118 -1.31 -15.22 2.76
C LYS A 118 -1.48 -16.20 1.60
N ASP A 119 -2.46 -15.96 0.75
CA ASP A 119 -2.72 -16.73 -0.46
C ASP A 119 -2.49 -15.87 -1.70
N ILE A 120 -1.27 -15.89 -2.23
CA ILE A 120 -0.91 -15.08 -3.41
C ILE A 120 -1.70 -15.47 -4.68
N SER A 121 -2.35 -16.63 -4.71
CA SER A 121 -3.15 -17.07 -5.86
C SER A 121 -4.44 -16.25 -6.05
N ILE A 122 -4.90 -15.55 -5.02
CA ILE A 122 -6.07 -14.67 -5.12
C ILE A 122 -5.77 -13.35 -5.85
N LEU A 123 -4.50 -12.96 -5.95
CA LEU A 123 -4.10 -11.68 -6.56
C LEU A 123 -4.38 -11.68 -8.05
N LYS A 124 -5.03 -10.62 -8.52
CA LYS A 124 -5.47 -10.43 -9.92
C LYS A 124 -4.72 -9.30 -10.60
N GLY A 125 -4.70 -9.34 -11.96
CA GLY A 125 -4.15 -8.28 -12.77
C GLY A 125 -2.64 -8.16 -12.68
N LYS A 126 -2.11 -7.00 -12.35
CA LYS A 126 -0.66 -6.78 -12.20
C LYS A 126 -0.30 -6.20 -10.84
N ILE A 127 0.90 -6.52 -10.38
CA ILE A 127 1.52 -5.93 -9.19
C ILE A 127 2.52 -4.88 -9.63
N VAL A 128 2.49 -3.72 -8.98
CA VAL A 128 3.43 -2.61 -9.14
C VAL A 128 3.99 -2.26 -7.76
N ILE A 129 5.29 -2.46 -7.56
CA ILE A 129 5.98 -2.18 -6.30
C ILE A 129 6.93 -1.01 -6.49
N ILE A 130 6.66 0.10 -5.80
CA ILE A 130 7.53 1.28 -5.80
C ILE A 130 8.68 1.04 -4.83
N ARG A 131 9.89 0.92 -5.36
CA ARG A 131 11.12 0.61 -4.62
C ARG A 131 11.98 1.86 -4.50
N THR A 132 11.78 2.60 -3.43
CA THR A 132 12.58 3.78 -3.10
C THR A 132 13.51 3.44 -1.93
N CYS A 133 14.74 3.91 -1.97
CA CYS A 133 15.74 3.67 -0.92
C CYS A 133 15.17 3.94 0.48
N ILE A 134 15.56 3.09 1.43
CA ILE A 134 15.12 3.15 2.83
C ILE A 134 15.38 4.53 3.43
N ASP A 135 16.57 5.07 3.23
CA ASP A 135 16.95 6.36 3.77
C ASP A 135 16.13 7.51 3.15
N THR A 136 15.82 7.43 1.86
CA THR A 136 14.93 8.40 1.19
C THR A 136 13.52 8.33 1.76
N CYS A 137 12.95 7.12 1.93
CA CYS A 137 11.65 6.93 2.56
C CYS A 137 11.64 7.49 3.98
N TYR A 138 12.67 7.18 4.75
CA TYR A 138 12.81 7.64 6.12
C TYR A 138 12.88 9.18 6.19
N ASN A 139 13.78 9.80 5.43
CA ASN A 139 13.94 11.27 5.42
C ASN A 139 12.65 11.97 5.03
N ARG A 140 11.93 11.50 4.02
CA ARG A 140 10.63 12.05 3.62
C ARG A 140 9.57 11.90 4.71
N CYS A 141 9.59 10.80 5.47
CA CYS A 141 8.69 10.64 6.62
C CYS A 141 9.03 11.62 7.74
N ILE A 142 10.31 11.81 8.04
CA ILE A 142 10.77 12.75 9.07
C ILE A 142 10.40 14.19 8.70
N GLU A 143 10.63 14.61 7.47
CA GLU A 143 10.23 15.93 7.01
C GLU A 143 8.72 16.19 7.16
N ARG A 144 7.89 15.21 6.86
CA ARG A 144 6.44 15.31 7.11
C ARG A 144 6.10 15.46 8.59
N PHE A 145 6.80 14.78 9.49
CA PHE A 145 6.59 14.96 10.94
C PHE A 145 7.00 16.35 11.40
N LYS A 146 8.11 16.88 10.87
CA LYS A 146 8.58 18.25 11.20
C LYS A 146 7.60 19.33 10.77
N THR A 147 6.99 19.18 9.60
CA THR A 147 5.99 20.15 9.08
C THR A 147 4.67 20.12 9.85
N LEU A 148 4.36 19.04 10.56
CA LEU A 148 3.15 18.91 11.38
C LEU A 148 3.28 19.48 12.80
N GLY A 149 4.43 20.03 13.17
CA GLY A 149 4.57 20.98 14.28
C GLY A 149 4.54 20.44 15.70
N SER A 150 4.96 19.20 15.95
CA SER A 150 5.09 18.69 17.32
C SER A 150 6.48 18.11 17.59
N TYR A 151 7.33 18.89 18.24
CA TYR A 151 8.63 18.43 18.74
C TYR A 151 8.56 18.17 20.25
N THR A 152 8.63 16.91 20.66
CA THR A 152 8.84 16.51 22.05
C THR A 152 9.88 15.38 22.12
N PHE A 153 10.45 15.12 23.30
CA PHE A 153 11.48 14.11 23.53
C PHE A 153 11.04 12.67 23.13
N ASP A 154 9.75 12.41 23.10
CA ASP A 154 9.14 11.16 22.60
C ASP A 154 9.35 10.94 21.09
N GLU A 155 9.80 11.94 20.35
CA GLU A 155 9.98 11.88 18.90
C GLU A 155 11.18 11.04 18.49
N LEU A 156 12.26 11.03 19.27
CA LEU A 156 13.44 10.22 18.95
C LEU A 156 13.11 8.72 18.94
N GLU A 157 12.29 8.27 19.87
CA GLU A 157 11.81 6.88 19.90
C GLU A 157 10.85 6.60 18.73
N LYS A 158 9.97 7.53 18.39
CA LYS A 158 9.11 7.44 17.20
C LYS A 158 9.92 7.35 15.91
N TYR A 159 11.04 8.07 15.81
CA TYR A 159 11.94 7.99 14.65
C TYR A 159 12.63 6.64 14.54
N LYS A 160 13.13 6.10 15.64
CA LYS A 160 13.72 4.76 15.68
C LYS A 160 12.69 3.69 15.31
N GLU A 161 11.48 3.79 15.85
CA GLU A 161 10.38 2.88 15.53
C GLU A 161 9.98 2.99 14.06
N LYS A 162 9.92 4.20 13.50
CA LYS A 162 9.63 4.41 12.08
C LYS A 162 10.68 3.77 11.18
N LYS A 163 11.95 3.93 11.50
CA LYS A 163 13.05 3.31 10.76
C LYS A 163 12.92 1.78 10.80
N LYS A 164 12.66 1.20 11.98
CA LYS A 164 12.43 -0.25 12.14
C LYS A 164 11.25 -0.74 11.29
N LYS A 165 10.13 -0.02 11.28
CA LYS A 165 8.95 -0.36 10.45
C LYS A 165 9.29 -0.36 8.96
N ILE A 166 10.07 0.61 8.48
CA ILE A 166 10.53 0.67 7.10
C ILE A 166 11.39 -0.55 6.76
N TYR A 167 12.38 -0.90 7.56
CA TYR A 167 13.22 -2.08 7.37
C TYR A 167 12.38 -3.38 7.32
N THR A 168 11.45 -3.53 8.26
CA THR A 168 10.55 -4.69 8.33
C THR A 168 9.72 -4.81 7.05
N TRP A 169 9.16 -3.70 6.57
CA TRP A 169 8.39 -3.69 5.33
C TRP A 169 9.22 -4.13 4.13
N TYR A 170 10.45 -3.62 3.98
CA TYR A 170 11.35 -4.02 2.90
C TYR A 170 11.69 -5.51 2.96
N HIS A 171 12.00 -6.02 4.13
CA HIS A 171 12.32 -7.43 4.31
C HIS A 171 11.13 -8.34 3.94
N GLN A 172 9.93 -8.00 4.39
CA GLN A 172 8.71 -8.74 4.09
C GLN A 172 8.33 -8.63 2.61
N THR A 173 8.47 -7.45 2.02
CA THR A 173 8.17 -7.24 0.60
C THR A 173 9.15 -7.99 -0.31
N ASN A 174 10.42 -8.09 0.05
CA ASN A 174 11.38 -8.90 -0.71
C ASN A 174 11.00 -10.39 -0.71
N LYS A 175 10.57 -10.93 0.43
CA LYS A 175 10.04 -12.30 0.49
C LYS A 175 8.80 -12.47 -0.37
N PHE A 176 7.90 -11.52 -0.33
CA PHE A 176 6.70 -11.50 -1.17
C PHE A 176 7.04 -11.48 -2.66
N ILE A 177 8.05 -10.69 -3.10
CA ILE A 177 8.54 -10.70 -4.47
C ILE A 177 9.08 -12.09 -4.86
N GLU A 178 9.86 -12.71 -3.99
CA GLU A 178 10.39 -14.07 -4.23
C GLU A 178 9.27 -15.11 -4.41
N GLU A 179 8.14 -14.93 -3.73
CA GLU A 179 6.99 -15.82 -3.87
C GLU A 179 6.23 -15.58 -5.17
N ILE A 180 5.94 -14.34 -5.51
CA ILE A 180 5.23 -14.01 -6.76
C ILE A 180 6.09 -14.28 -8.01
N ASP A 181 7.41 -14.30 -7.90
CA ASP A 181 8.29 -14.65 -9.01
C ASP A 181 8.26 -16.15 -9.35
N LYS A 182 7.73 -16.98 -8.46
CA LYS A 182 7.52 -18.42 -8.68
C LYS A 182 6.22 -18.73 -9.42
N LEU A 183 5.29 -17.76 -9.50
CA LEU A 183 4.06 -17.86 -10.28
C LEU A 183 4.34 -17.66 -11.78
#